data_d83804c30dc6bcec73979cbb7c2cfa3d
#
_entry.id   d83804c30dc6bcec73979cbb7c2cfa3d
#
_cell.length_a   1.000
_cell.length_b   1.000
_cell.length_c   1.000
_cell.angle_alpha   90.00
_cell.angle_beta   90.00
_cell.angle_gamma   90.00
#
_symmetry.space_group_name_H-M   'P 1'
#
loop_
_entity.id
_entity.type
_entity.pdbx_description
1 polymer ?
#
loop_
_entity_poly.entity_id
_entity_poly.type
_entity_poly.pdbx_seq_one_letter_code
_entity_poly.pdbx_strand_id
1 'polypeptide(L)'
;IHGYSGTYFSFRKMLKRFAKNHWGEKSCIVIISRTGQIYFWGRPHSLIQVLFLENRDNVAHQVKWIWKLLNQLKTNYGIPHVNLVAHSMGCVSVLMYLNQYGYDERNWKVKRVVTIGAPFNDLEVGKRTPYIEDHPLTTTGPVEMSPLYRWMKVNNIGMPADIRFLNIAGNLQNGTFSDGQVSVNSALSLRYLVRDVRRQYQEYIIRGKQAEHSLLHENEQVDQIIGKFLTH
;
A
#
# COMPACT_ATOMS: atom_id res chain seq x y z
N ILE A 1 -3.72 -2.42 5.02
CA ILE A 1 -2.54 -1.98 5.81
C ILE A 1 -2.53 -0.47 5.84
N HIS A 2 -2.58 0.13 7.03
CA HIS A 2 -2.56 1.58 7.21
C HIS A 2 -1.15 2.19 7.09
N GLY A 3 -1.10 3.52 6.90
CA GLY A 3 0.12 4.30 6.91
C GLY A 3 0.56 4.77 8.30
N TYR A 4 1.44 5.76 8.32
CA TYR A 4 1.94 6.41 9.54
C TYR A 4 0.79 7.00 10.37
N SER A 5 0.84 6.82 11.68
CA SER A 5 -0.22 7.22 12.62
C SER A 5 -1.61 6.64 12.33
N GLY A 6 -1.73 5.63 11.46
CA GLY A 6 -2.99 4.97 11.17
C GLY A 6 -3.54 4.21 12.38
N THR A 7 -4.86 4.03 12.42
CA THR A 7 -5.57 3.43 13.55
C THR A 7 -6.64 2.46 13.07
N TYR A 8 -7.37 1.86 14.01
CA TYR A 8 -8.56 1.06 13.74
C TYR A 8 -9.58 1.79 12.83
N PHE A 9 -9.65 3.12 12.90
CA PHE A 9 -10.58 3.90 12.10
C PHE A 9 -10.13 4.09 10.65
N SER A 10 -8.85 3.88 10.34
CA SER A 10 -8.37 3.87 8.97
C SER A 10 -9.05 2.75 8.18
N PHE A 11 -9.50 3.05 6.97
CA PHE A 11 -10.29 2.14 6.11
C PHE A 11 -11.70 1.78 6.62
N ARG A 12 -12.18 2.37 7.73
CA ARG A 12 -13.45 1.96 8.33
C ARG A 12 -14.64 2.08 7.37
N LYS A 13 -14.73 3.19 6.65
CA LYS A 13 -15.82 3.41 5.69
C LYS A 13 -15.65 2.53 4.46
N MET A 14 -14.44 2.41 3.92
CA MET A 14 -14.11 1.49 2.82
C MET A 14 -14.56 0.07 3.15
N LEU A 15 -14.18 -0.48 4.30
CA LEU A 15 -14.55 -1.83 4.71
C LEU A 15 -16.07 -2.03 4.80
N LYS A 16 -16.81 -1.03 5.29
CA LYS A 16 -18.28 -1.06 5.31
C LYS A 16 -18.88 -1.06 3.90
N ARG A 17 -18.35 -0.22 3.00
CA ARG A 17 -18.83 -0.14 1.63
C ARG A 17 -18.46 -1.39 0.83
N PHE A 18 -17.31 -2.01 1.10
CA PHE A 18 -16.94 -3.29 0.51
C PHE A 18 -17.93 -4.39 0.85
N ALA A 19 -18.34 -4.49 2.12
CA ALA A 19 -19.38 -5.43 2.54
C ALA A 19 -20.72 -5.14 1.84
N LYS A 20 -21.14 -3.88 1.77
CA LYS A 20 -22.37 -3.45 1.09
C LYS A 20 -22.38 -3.80 -0.41
N ASN A 21 -21.22 -3.73 -1.07
CA ASN A 21 -21.07 -4.01 -2.50
C ASN A 21 -20.70 -5.48 -2.79
N HIS A 22 -20.71 -6.35 -1.80
CA HIS A 22 -20.35 -7.77 -1.92
C HIS A 22 -18.92 -8.04 -2.44
N TRP A 23 -17.97 -7.10 -2.21
CA TRP A 23 -16.56 -7.27 -2.55
C TRP A 23 -15.74 -7.95 -1.44
N GLY A 24 -16.38 -8.24 -0.32
CA GLY A 24 -15.83 -8.89 0.85
C GLY A 24 -16.24 -8.22 2.15
N GLU A 25 -16.24 -8.98 3.23
CA GLU A 25 -16.57 -8.51 4.58
C GLU A 25 -15.37 -8.63 5.52
N LYS A 26 -15.29 -7.70 6.46
CA LYS A 26 -14.26 -7.75 7.48
C LYS A 26 -14.44 -8.98 8.38
N SER A 27 -13.63 -9.98 8.16
CA SER A 27 -13.66 -11.26 8.88
C SER A 27 -12.69 -11.33 10.05
N CYS A 28 -11.63 -10.51 10.02
CA CYS A 28 -10.60 -10.54 11.04
C CYS A 28 -9.94 -9.17 11.22
N ILE A 29 -9.55 -8.87 12.46
CA ILE A 29 -8.63 -7.80 12.80
C ILE A 29 -7.35 -8.45 13.29
N VAL A 30 -6.23 -8.07 12.68
CA VAL A 30 -4.90 -8.46 13.12
C VAL A 30 -4.26 -7.28 13.83
N ILE A 31 -3.82 -7.51 15.07
CA ILE A 31 -3.09 -6.53 15.86
C ILE A 31 -1.65 -6.99 15.98
N ILE A 32 -0.71 -6.16 15.56
CA ILE A 32 0.73 -6.41 15.69
C ILE A 32 1.30 -5.49 16.75
N SER A 33 1.84 -6.09 17.83
CA SER A 33 2.42 -5.35 18.94
C SER A 33 3.74 -4.67 18.55
N ARG A 34 4.25 -3.79 19.42
CA ARG A 34 5.56 -3.15 19.28
C ARG A 34 6.72 -4.15 19.16
N THR A 35 6.58 -5.32 19.79
CA THR A 35 7.58 -6.40 19.70
C THR A 35 7.36 -7.35 18.53
N GLY A 36 6.37 -7.08 17.65
CA GLY A 36 6.03 -7.91 16.51
C GLY A 36 5.27 -9.19 16.87
N GLN A 37 4.63 -9.26 18.04
CA GLN A 37 3.66 -10.31 18.36
C GLN A 37 2.36 -10.05 17.62
N ILE A 38 1.74 -11.10 17.09
CA ILE A 38 0.56 -11.01 16.22
C ILE A 38 -0.64 -11.65 16.91
N TYR A 39 -1.71 -10.89 17.03
CA TYR A 39 -2.97 -11.31 17.63
C TYR A 39 -4.09 -11.24 16.58
N PHE A 40 -4.92 -12.28 16.52
CA PHE A 40 -6.03 -12.38 15.58
C PHE A 40 -7.35 -12.26 16.33
N TRP A 41 -8.19 -11.30 15.93
CA TRP A 41 -9.56 -11.14 16.39
C TRP A 41 -10.52 -11.47 15.24
N GLY A 42 -11.17 -12.63 15.32
CA GLY A 42 -11.93 -13.24 14.24
C GLY A 42 -11.11 -14.28 13.47
N ARG A 43 -11.73 -14.89 12.48
CA ARG A 43 -11.11 -15.90 11.62
C ARG A 43 -10.76 -15.29 10.25
N PRO A 44 -9.50 -15.31 9.83
CA PRO A 44 -9.11 -14.77 8.54
C PRO A 44 -9.64 -15.65 7.39
N HIS A 45 -10.58 -15.13 6.60
CA HIS A 45 -11.13 -15.80 5.41
C HIS A 45 -11.59 -14.83 4.30
N SER A 46 -11.72 -13.53 4.60
CA SER A 46 -12.10 -12.48 3.64
C SER A 46 -11.23 -11.24 3.87
N LEU A 47 -11.81 -10.09 4.21
CA LEU A 47 -11.04 -8.88 4.47
C LEU A 47 -10.41 -8.93 5.86
N ILE A 48 -9.09 -8.75 5.92
CA ILE A 48 -8.30 -8.71 7.14
C ILE A 48 -7.80 -7.28 7.34
N GLN A 49 -8.23 -6.64 8.42
CA GLN A 49 -7.72 -5.33 8.80
C GLN A 49 -6.46 -5.49 9.66
N VAL A 50 -5.32 -4.99 9.20
CA VAL A 50 -4.05 -5.06 9.91
C VAL A 50 -3.78 -3.76 10.63
N LEU A 51 -3.49 -3.84 11.94
CA LEU A 51 -3.18 -2.72 12.82
C LEU A 51 -1.80 -2.90 13.43
N PHE A 52 -0.91 -1.94 13.21
CA PHE A 52 0.36 -1.84 13.90
C PHE A 52 0.17 -0.99 15.16
N LEU A 53 0.40 -1.54 16.37
CA LEU A 53 0.30 -0.75 17.61
C LEU A 53 1.39 0.32 17.68
N GLU A 54 2.60 0.04 17.15
CA GLU A 54 3.58 1.07 16.90
C GLU A 54 3.35 1.67 15.49
N ASN A 55 2.32 2.48 15.40
CA ASN A 55 1.85 3.06 14.14
C ASN A 55 2.70 4.23 13.63
N ARG A 56 3.75 4.61 14.37
CA ARG A 56 4.75 5.63 14.01
C ARG A 56 6.14 5.05 13.80
N ASP A 57 6.26 3.73 13.77
CA ASP A 57 7.52 3.05 13.52
C ASP A 57 7.94 3.12 12.05
N ASN A 58 9.17 2.72 11.80
CA ASN A 58 9.79 2.77 10.48
C ASN A 58 9.30 1.63 9.56
N VAL A 59 9.55 1.82 8.27
CA VAL A 59 9.19 0.87 7.21
C VAL A 59 9.85 -0.49 7.41
N ALA A 60 11.11 -0.54 7.89
CA ALA A 60 11.85 -1.80 8.04
C ALA A 60 11.22 -2.75 9.07
N HIS A 61 10.67 -2.23 10.16
CA HIS A 61 9.93 -3.04 11.14
C HIS A 61 8.61 -3.53 10.54
N GLN A 62 7.87 -2.66 9.84
CA GLN A 62 6.62 -3.05 9.19
C GLN A 62 6.85 -4.16 8.15
N VAL A 63 7.94 -4.13 7.39
CA VAL A 63 8.31 -5.19 6.44
C VAL A 63 8.46 -6.54 7.15
N LYS A 64 9.18 -6.58 8.27
CA LYS A 64 9.34 -7.81 9.08
C LYS A 64 8.01 -8.32 9.63
N TRP A 65 7.15 -7.40 10.06
CA TRP A 65 5.82 -7.75 10.60
C TRP A 65 4.87 -8.25 9.52
N ILE A 66 4.89 -7.68 8.33
CA ILE A 66 4.13 -8.16 7.16
C ILE A 66 4.60 -9.58 6.80
N TRP A 67 5.91 -9.82 6.72
CA TRP A 67 6.45 -11.15 6.45
C TRP A 67 5.98 -12.19 7.49
N LYS A 68 6.08 -11.86 8.77
CA LYS A 68 5.65 -12.73 9.87
C LYS A 68 4.15 -13.00 9.82
N LEU A 69 3.33 -11.98 9.59
CA LEU A 69 1.88 -12.11 9.46
C LEU A 69 1.51 -13.05 8.31
N LEU A 70 2.06 -12.81 7.12
CA LEU A 70 1.75 -13.62 5.97
C LEU A 70 2.17 -15.09 6.18
N ASN A 71 3.29 -15.36 6.81
CA ASN A 71 3.69 -16.72 7.18
C ASN A 71 2.68 -17.37 8.13
N GLN A 72 2.20 -16.67 9.17
CA GLN A 72 1.18 -17.22 10.08
C GLN A 72 -0.15 -17.48 9.37
N LEU A 73 -0.58 -16.60 8.45
CA LEU A 73 -1.77 -16.83 7.65
C LEU A 73 -1.64 -18.12 6.81
N LYS A 74 -0.47 -18.41 6.26
CA LYS A 74 -0.20 -19.64 5.52
C LYS A 74 -0.18 -20.86 6.43
N THR A 75 0.62 -20.82 7.49
CA THR A 75 0.87 -22.01 8.31
C THR A 75 -0.27 -22.36 9.23
N ASN A 76 -0.93 -21.37 9.82
CA ASN A 76 -1.95 -21.58 10.84
C ASN A 76 -3.38 -21.60 10.28
N TYR A 77 -3.60 -20.95 9.12
CA TYR A 77 -4.94 -20.82 8.54
C TYR A 77 -5.08 -21.41 7.14
N GLY A 78 -3.97 -21.94 6.57
CA GLY A 78 -4.00 -22.59 5.25
C GLY A 78 -4.38 -21.67 4.09
N ILE A 79 -4.23 -20.35 4.27
CA ILE A 79 -4.59 -19.39 3.22
C ILE A 79 -3.47 -19.39 2.15
N PRO A 80 -3.71 -19.71 0.86
CA PRO A 80 -2.65 -19.93 -0.13
C PRO A 80 -2.14 -18.66 -0.80
N HIS A 81 -2.88 -17.57 -0.79
CA HIS A 81 -2.53 -16.29 -1.42
C HIS A 81 -3.35 -15.14 -0.82
N VAL A 82 -2.86 -13.93 -1.00
CA VAL A 82 -3.54 -12.68 -0.60
C VAL A 82 -3.48 -11.62 -1.68
N ASN A 83 -4.39 -10.66 -1.58
CA ASN A 83 -4.27 -9.33 -2.16
C ASN A 83 -3.90 -8.35 -1.03
N LEU A 84 -3.04 -7.38 -1.32
CA LEU A 84 -2.62 -6.36 -0.36
C LEU A 84 -3.19 -5.00 -0.77
N VAL A 85 -3.88 -4.36 0.15
CA VAL A 85 -4.35 -2.97 0.01
C VAL A 85 -3.67 -2.15 1.08
N ALA A 86 -2.96 -1.10 0.68
CA ALA A 86 -2.20 -0.27 1.60
C ALA A 86 -2.39 1.23 1.32
N HIS A 87 -2.16 2.04 2.34
CA HIS A 87 -2.22 3.49 2.28
C HIS A 87 -0.91 4.10 2.78
N SER A 88 -0.46 5.17 2.09
CA SER A 88 0.67 6.00 2.53
C SER A 88 1.95 5.18 2.78
N MET A 89 2.63 5.36 3.91
CA MET A 89 3.82 4.59 4.32
C MET A 89 3.60 3.08 4.24
N GLY A 90 2.39 2.58 4.50
CA GLY A 90 2.06 1.15 4.37
C GLY A 90 2.29 0.60 2.97
N CYS A 91 2.14 1.43 1.93
CA CYS A 91 2.43 1.05 0.54
C CYS A 91 3.93 0.81 0.33
N VAL A 92 4.75 1.68 0.90
CA VAL A 92 6.23 1.55 0.84
C VAL A 92 6.65 0.27 1.56
N SER A 93 6.07 0.00 2.72
CA SER A 93 6.33 -1.24 3.48
C SER A 93 5.93 -2.50 2.70
N VAL A 94 4.80 -2.47 1.99
CA VAL A 94 4.36 -3.58 1.11
C VAL A 94 5.33 -3.76 -0.05
N LEU A 95 5.75 -2.68 -0.72
CA LEU A 95 6.67 -2.77 -1.85
C LEU A 95 8.04 -3.29 -1.42
N MET A 96 8.57 -2.80 -0.30
CA MET A 96 9.83 -3.33 0.26
C MET A 96 9.72 -4.79 0.68
N TYR A 97 8.58 -5.21 1.25
CA TYR A 97 8.32 -6.61 1.53
C TYR A 97 8.42 -7.47 0.26
N LEU A 98 7.80 -7.04 -0.83
CA LEU A 98 7.84 -7.75 -2.10
C LEU A 98 9.26 -7.83 -2.69
N ASN A 99 10.03 -6.75 -2.58
CA ASN A 99 11.41 -6.71 -3.05
C ASN A 99 12.33 -7.65 -2.26
N GLN A 100 12.09 -7.81 -0.95
CA GLN A 100 12.94 -8.64 -0.08
C GLN A 100 12.52 -10.10 -0.04
N TYR A 101 11.24 -10.38 -0.12
CA TYR A 101 10.68 -11.71 0.17
C TYR A 101 9.76 -12.26 -0.92
N GLY A 102 9.40 -11.46 -1.92
CA GLY A 102 8.41 -11.84 -2.93
C GLY A 102 8.87 -12.99 -3.85
N TYR A 103 10.18 -13.10 -4.10
CA TYR A 103 10.75 -14.10 -4.99
C TYR A 103 10.89 -15.50 -4.35
N ASP A 104 10.86 -15.60 -3.04
CA ASP A 104 10.98 -16.90 -2.36
C ASP A 104 9.67 -17.70 -2.53
N GLU A 105 9.68 -18.78 -3.30
CA GLU A 105 8.53 -19.63 -3.55
C GLU A 105 7.92 -20.26 -2.29
N ARG A 106 8.71 -20.34 -1.21
CA ARG A 106 8.25 -20.78 0.11
C ARG A 106 7.35 -19.73 0.78
N ASN A 107 7.49 -18.48 0.36
CA ASN A 107 6.69 -17.37 0.84
C ASN A 107 5.31 -17.34 0.20
N TRP A 108 4.54 -16.36 0.62
CA TRP A 108 3.18 -16.11 0.17
C TRP A 108 3.11 -15.62 -1.26
N LYS A 109 2.13 -16.14 -2.00
CA LYS A 109 1.78 -15.58 -3.30
C LYS A 109 0.88 -14.36 -3.11
N VAL A 110 1.44 -13.18 -3.25
CA VAL A 110 0.68 -11.94 -3.41
C VAL A 110 0.27 -11.85 -4.87
N LYS A 111 -1.03 -11.73 -5.14
CA LYS A 111 -1.55 -11.67 -6.52
C LYS A 111 -1.82 -10.25 -6.99
N ARG A 112 -2.39 -9.43 -6.11
CA ARG A 112 -2.71 -8.05 -6.42
C ARG A 112 -2.24 -7.14 -5.29
N VAL A 113 -1.78 -5.96 -5.68
CA VAL A 113 -1.37 -4.90 -4.75
C VAL A 113 -2.08 -3.62 -5.14
N VAL A 114 -2.73 -3.02 -4.17
CA VAL A 114 -3.33 -1.69 -4.30
C VAL A 114 -2.57 -0.73 -3.41
N THR A 115 -2.08 0.36 -3.99
CA THR A 115 -1.40 1.43 -3.28
C THR A 115 -2.21 2.71 -3.37
N ILE A 116 -2.39 3.39 -2.24
CA ILE A 116 -3.22 4.60 -2.13
C ILE A 116 -2.37 5.71 -1.50
N GLY A 117 -2.14 6.81 -2.21
CA GLY A 117 -1.40 7.98 -1.71
C GLY A 117 0.01 7.62 -1.22
N ALA A 118 0.77 6.88 -1.99
CA ALA A 118 2.04 6.29 -1.57
C ALA A 118 3.25 7.22 -1.77
N PRO A 119 4.05 7.52 -0.73
CA PRO A 119 5.26 8.36 -0.83
C PRO A 119 6.47 7.54 -1.29
N PHE A 120 6.44 7.03 -2.53
CA PHE A 120 7.52 6.14 -3.00
C PHE A 120 8.85 6.84 -3.18
N ASN A 121 8.83 8.14 -3.53
CA ASN A 121 10.04 8.92 -3.79
C ASN A 121 10.22 10.10 -2.82
N ASP A 122 9.70 10.00 -1.60
CA ASP A 122 9.92 11.01 -0.56
C ASP A 122 11.19 10.67 0.24
N LEU A 123 11.92 11.70 0.70
CA LEU A 123 13.11 11.54 1.55
C LEU A 123 12.74 10.99 2.92
N GLU A 124 11.63 11.46 3.48
CA GLU A 124 11.16 11.09 4.81
C GLU A 124 9.79 10.43 4.76
N VAL A 125 9.79 9.12 4.59
CA VAL A 125 8.55 8.32 4.60
C VAL A 125 8.00 8.21 6.03
N GLY A 126 6.74 8.60 6.21
CA GLY A 126 6.06 8.52 7.51
C GLY A 126 6.27 9.70 8.44
N LYS A 127 6.83 10.80 7.95
CA LYS A 127 6.88 12.07 8.68
C LYS A 127 6.09 13.15 7.95
N ARG A 128 5.48 14.05 8.69
CA ARG A 128 4.94 15.27 8.11
C ARG A 128 6.08 16.23 7.87
N THR A 129 6.44 16.41 6.62
CA THR A 129 7.36 17.48 6.21
C THR A 129 6.60 18.80 6.10
N PRO A 130 7.27 19.96 6.34
CA PRO A 130 6.62 21.26 6.19
C PRO A 130 6.32 21.63 4.73
N TYR A 131 6.82 20.85 3.79
CA TYR A 131 6.65 21.01 2.35
C TYR A 131 6.41 19.65 1.70
N ILE A 132 5.77 19.67 0.54
CA ILE A 132 5.53 18.48 -0.25
C ILE A 132 6.70 18.31 -1.21
N GLU A 133 7.38 17.15 -1.12
CA GLU A 133 8.46 16.81 -2.04
C GLU A 133 7.88 16.44 -3.41
N ASP A 134 8.24 17.20 -4.43
CA ASP A 134 7.77 16.97 -5.79
C ASP A 134 8.94 16.94 -6.78
N HIS A 135 9.26 15.77 -7.26
CA HIS A 135 10.32 15.54 -8.24
C HIS A 135 9.68 15.12 -9.58
N PRO A 136 9.81 15.94 -10.64
CA PRO A 136 9.23 15.64 -11.94
C PRO A 136 9.61 14.25 -12.45
N LEU A 137 8.67 13.59 -13.12
CA LEU A 137 8.88 12.28 -13.72
C LEU A 137 9.39 12.43 -15.16
N THR A 138 10.42 11.67 -15.51
CA THR A 138 10.94 11.50 -16.87
C THR A 138 10.44 10.19 -17.47
N THR A 139 10.95 9.81 -18.64
CA THR A 139 10.67 8.51 -19.25
C THR A 139 11.29 7.33 -18.50
N THR A 140 12.28 7.56 -17.63
CA THR A 140 13.04 6.53 -16.90
C THR A 140 12.87 6.56 -15.39
N GLY A 141 12.14 7.53 -14.87
CA GLY A 141 11.87 7.70 -13.43
C GLY A 141 11.89 9.15 -12.97
N PRO A 142 11.85 9.38 -11.66
CA PRO A 142 12.00 10.73 -11.10
C PRO A 142 13.36 11.36 -11.46
N VAL A 143 13.38 12.67 -11.70
CA VAL A 143 14.60 13.44 -11.95
C VAL A 143 15.58 13.28 -10.78
N GLU A 144 15.05 13.42 -9.57
CA GLU A 144 15.78 13.16 -8.33
C GLU A 144 15.16 11.96 -7.61
N MET A 145 16.01 11.06 -7.16
CA MET A 145 15.59 9.82 -6.48
C MET A 145 16.03 9.87 -5.02
N SER A 146 15.09 9.65 -4.11
CA SER A 146 15.43 9.46 -2.70
C SER A 146 16.29 8.20 -2.49
N PRO A 147 17.05 8.10 -1.40
CA PRO A 147 17.85 6.91 -1.11
C PRO A 147 17.00 5.63 -1.08
N LEU A 148 15.81 5.71 -0.49
CA LEU A 148 14.89 4.59 -0.41
C LEU A 148 14.35 4.19 -1.79
N TYR A 149 14.02 5.17 -2.64
CA TYR A 149 13.57 4.89 -4.00
C TYR A 149 14.66 4.19 -4.83
N ARG A 150 15.91 4.69 -4.75
CA ARG A 150 17.06 4.04 -5.41
C ARG A 150 17.23 2.60 -4.95
N TRP A 151 17.12 2.38 -3.64
CA TRP A 151 17.20 1.03 -3.08
C TRP A 151 16.11 0.13 -3.66
N MET A 152 14.85 0.58 -3.68
CA MET A 152 13.74 -0.17 -4.27
C MET A 152 13.95 -0.46 -5.75
N LYS A 153 14.49 0.50 -6.50
CA LYS A 153 14.76 0.35 -7.94
C LYS A 153 15.83 -0.70 -8.23
N VAL A 154 16.88 -0.75 -7.44
CA VAL A 154 17.97 -1.76 -7.58
C VAL A 154 17.49 -3.14 -7.16
N ASN A 155 16.65 -3.23 -6.13
CA ASN A 155 16.22 -4.50 -5.56
C ASN A 155 14.89 -5.04 -6.13
N ASN A 156 14.30 -4.40 -7.13
CA ASN A 156 13.03 -4.84 -7.72
C ASN A 156 13.11 -6.18 -8.46
N ILE A 157 14.30 -6.72 -8.66
CA ILE A 157 14.54 -8.07 -9.21
C ILE A 157 13.85 -9.13 -8.36
N GLY A 158 13.76 -8.93 -7.05
CA GLY A 158 13.05 -9.81 -6.12
C GLY A 158 11.52 -9.78 -6.23
N MET A 159 10.96 -8.84 -7.00
CA MET A 159 9.52 -8.72 -7.16
C MET A 159 8.98 -9.75 -8.14
N PRO A 160 7.96 -10.55 -7.77
CA PRO A 160 7.34 -11.52 -8.68
C PRO A 160 6.74 -10.86 -9.92
N ALA A 161 6.92 -11.50 -11.08
CA ALA A 161 6.48 -10.98 -12.37
C ALA A 161 4.98 -11.15 -12.63
N ASP A 162 4.23 -11.84 -11.78
CA ASP A 162 2.80 -12.13 -11.91
C ASP A 162 1.90 -11.25 -11.03
N ILE A 163 2.49 -10.37 -10.22
CA ILE A 163 1.72 -9.43 -9.39
C ILE A 163 1.10 -8.33 -10.25
N ARG A 164 -0.19 -8.09 -10.06
CA ARG A 164 -0.90 -6.94 -10.64
C ARG A 164 -0.95 -5.78 -9.65
N PHE A 165 -0.67 -4.58 -10.12
CA PHE A 165 -0.66 -3.36 -9.33
C PHE A 165 -1.76 -2.40 -9.75
N LEU A 166 -2.44 -1.84 -8.76
CA LEU A 166 -3.30 -0.67 -8.90
C LEU A 166 -2.74 0.44 -8.02
N ASN A 167 -2.37 1.55 -8.63
CA ASN A 167 -1.81 2.70 -7.93
C ASN A 167 -2.77 3.90 -7.99
N ILE A 168 -3.10 4.47 -6.84
CA ILE A 168 -4.03 5.58 -6.70
C ILE A 168 -3.32 6.77 -6.08
N ALA A 169 -3.21 7.86 -6.83
CA ALA A 169 -2.70 9.15 -6.37
C ALA A 169 -3.83 10.15 -6.15
N GLY A 170 -3.63 11.11 -5.26
CA GLY A 170 -4.55 12.22 -5.03
C GLY A 170 -4.00 13.54 -5.55
N ASN A 171 -4.87 14.39 -6.11
CA ASN A 171 -4.56 15.75 -6.49
C ASN A 171 -5.68 16.68 -6.03
N LEU A 172 -5.40 17.49 -5.03
CA LEU A 172 -6.35 18.47 -4.47
C LEU A 172 -6.75 19.57 -5.45
N GLN A 173 -6.01 19.75 -6.55
CA GLN A 173 -6.19 20.83 -7.51
C GLN A 173 -6.11 22.24 -6.87
N ASN A 174 -5.28 22.37 -5.83
CA ASN A 174 -5.05 23.62 -5.09
C ASN A 174 -3.70 24.28 -5.45
N GLY A 175 -3.06 23.85 -6.54
CA GLY A 175 -1.77 24.34 -7.02
C GLY A 175 -0.56 23.53 -6.54
N THR A 176 -0.72 22.56 -5.62
CA THR A 176 0.41 21.79 -5.08
C THR A 176 0.72 20.51 -5.85
N PHE A 177 -0.11 20.11 -6.80
CA PHE A 177 -0.03 18.83 -7.52
C PHE A 177 0.15 17.62 -6.58
N SER A 178 -0.66 17.59 -5.52
CA SER A 178 -0.55 16.62 -4.43
C SER A 178 -1.90 16.31 -3.78
N ASP A 179 -1.93 15.33 -2.89
CA ASP A 179 -3.05 15.04 -1.99
C ASP A 179 -2.99 15.84 -0.65
N GLY A 180 -2.04 16.79 -0.55
CA GLY A 180 -1.77 17.59 0.63
C GLY A 180 -0.66 17.04 1.52
N GLN A 181 -0.17 15.83 1.26
CA GLN A 181 0.98 15.23 1.94
C GLN A 181 1.96 14.59 0.96
N VAL A 182 1.47 13.90 -0.06
CA VAL A 182 2.28 13.19 -1.07
C VAL A 182 2.03 13.81 -2.43
N SER A 183 3.09 14.09 -3.19
CA SER A 183 2.94 14.57 -4.56
C SER A 183 2.43 13.48 -5.50
N VAL A 184 1.73 13.89 -6.54
CA VAL A 184 1.30 12.96 -7.60
C VAL A 184 2.50 12.27 -8.23
N ASN A 185 3.60 13.00 -8.44
CA ASN A 185 4.83 12.45 -9.00
C ASN A 185 5.46 11.38 -8.10
N SER A 186 5.53 11.61 -6.79
CA SER A 186 6.02 10.61 -5.84
C SER A 186 5.16 9.34 -5.89
N ALA A 187 3.83 9.47 -5.83
CA ALA A 187 2.93 8.32 -5.92
C ALA A 187 3.03 7.58 -7.25
N LEU A 188 3.07 8.29 -8.38
CA LEU A 188 3.14 7.68 -9.71
C LEU A 188 4.53 7.11 -10.05
N SER A 189 5.55 7.39 -9.27
CA SER A 189 6.90 6.83 -9.48
C SER A 189 6.95 5.30 -9.36
N LEU A 190 5.91 4.67 -8.75
CA LEU A 190 5.77 3.21 -8.71
C LEU A 190 5.87 2.55 -10.09
N ARG A 191 5.39 3.20 -11.15
CA ARG A 191 5.43 2.64 -12.52
C ARG A 191 6.83 2.24 -12.97
N TYR A 192 7.87 2.91 -12.47
CA TYR A 192 9.27 2.62 -12.82
C TYR A 192 9.91 1.56 -11.92
N LEU A 193 9.17 1.10 -10.92
CA LEU A 193 9.56 0.03 -10.00
C LEU A 193 8.87 -1.30 -10.35
N VAL A 194 7.86 -1.30 -11.23
CA VAL A 194 7.16 -2.50 -11.69
C VAL A 194 7.87 -3.06 -12.92
N ARG A 195 8.08 -4.37 -13.00
CA ARG A 195 8.87 -5.03 -14.05
C ARG A 195 8.20 -5.00 -15.43
N ASP A 196 6.90 -5.24 -15.52
CA ASP A 196 6.11 -5.18 -16.75
C ASP A 196 4.91 -4.26 -16.58
N VAL A 197 5.13 -2.97 -16.80
CA VAL A 197 4.12 -1.92 -16.64
C VAL A 197 2.89 -2.17 -17.51
N ARG A 198 3.05 -2.71 -18.71
CA ARG A 198 1.94 -2.89 -19.65
C ARG A 198 0.96 -3.95 -19.19
N ARG A 199 1.44 -5.01 -18.56
CA ARG A 199 0.63 -6.16 -18.12
C ARG A 199 0.20 -6.07 -16.66
N GLN A 200 1.03 -5.43 -15.83
CA GLN A 200 0.92 -5.53 -14.37
C GLN A 200 0.40 -4.27 -13.70
N TYR A 201 0.38 -3.12 -14.38
CA TYR A 201 0.20 -1.84 -13.72
C TYR A 201 -0.98 -1.03 -14.27
N GLN A 202 -1.81 -0.56 -13.35
CA GLN A 202 -2.88 0.41 -13.60
C GLN A 202 -2.71 1.57 -12.61
N GLU A 203 -3.06 2.79 -13.03
CA GLU A 203 -3.01 3.95 -12.16
C GLU A 203 -4.21 4.87 -12.35
N TYR A 204 -4.57 5.55 -11.27
CA TYR A 204 -5.63 6.55 -11.24
C TYR A 204 -5.22 7.77 -10.44
N ILE A 205 -5.61 8.96 -10.89
CA ILE A 205 -5.46 10.20 -10.15
C ILE A 205 -6.85 10.68 -9.74
N ILE A 206 -7.14 10.64 -8.45
CA ILE A 206 -8.34 11.23 -7.87
C ILE A 206 -8.13 12.73 -7.76
N ARG A 207 -9.15 13.53 -8.10
CA ARG A 207 -9.05 14.99 -8.17
C ARG A 207 -10.06 15.68 -7.29
N GLY A 208 -9.70 16.90 -6.81
CA GLY A 208 -10.55 17.75 -6.00
C GLY A 208 -10.48 17.46 -4.51
N LYS A 209 -11.35 18.05 -3.73
CA LYS A 209 -11.31 18.03 -2.25
C LYS A 209 -11.32 16.62 -1.64
N GLN A 210 -11.98 15.66 -2.28
CA GLN A 210 -12.02 14.25 -1.83
C GLN A 210 -10.74 13.47 -2.14
N ALA A 211 -9.75 14.10 -2.77
CA ALA A 211 -8.42 13.55 -3.01
C ALA A 211 -7.43 13.86 -1.88
N GLU A 212 -7.88 14.45 -0.76
CA GLU A 212 -7.04 14.67 0.42
C GLU A 212 -6.50 13.33 0.94
N HIS A 213 -5.25 13.34 1.39
CA HIS A 213 -4.47 12.15 1.72
C HIS A 213 -5.22 11.13 2.58
N SER A 214 -5.81 11.55 3.68
CA SER A 214 -6.57 10.66 4.57
C SER A 214 -7.97 10.34 4.03
N LEU A 215 -8.52 11.17 3.15
CA LEU A 215 -9.82 10.91 2.54
C LEU A 215 -9.72 9.90 1.38
N LEU A 216 -8.57 9.70 0.77
CA LEU A 216 -8.41 8.73 -0.31
C LEU A 216 -8.89 7.33 0.07
N HIS A 217 -8.52 6.83 1.24
CA HIS A 217 -8.99 5.52 1.71
C HIS A 217 -10.41 5.53 2.30
N GLU A 218 -11.11 6.65 2.21
CA GLU A 218 -12.50 6.81 2.64
C GLU A 218 -13.42 7.29 1.49
N ASN A 219 -12.89 7.33 0.26
CA ASN A 219 -13.53 7.85 -0.94
C ASN A 219 -14.26 6.73 -1.70
N GLU A 220 -15.56 6.95 -2.02
CA GLU A 220 -16.38 5.96 -2.73
C GLU A 220 -15.89 5.67 -4.16
N GLN A 221 -15.35 6.68 -4.87
CA GLN A 221 -14.75 6.48 -6.19
C GLN A 221 -13.55 5.54 -6.10
N VAL A 222 -12.71 5.70 -5.07
CA VAL A 222 -11.56 4.83 -4.80
C VAL A 222 -12.03 3.41 -4.52
N ASP A 223 -13.09 3.25 -3.72
CA ASP A 223 -13.65 1.92 -3.41
C ASP A 223 -14.12 1.19 -4.68
N GLN A 224 -14.81 1.89 -5.59
CA GLN A 224 -15.29 1.31 -6.85
C GLN A 224 -14.14 0.85 -7.75
N ILE A 225 -13.07 1.65 -7.83
CA ILE A 225 -11.87 1.30 -8.59
C ILE A 225 -11.20 0.07 -8.00
N ILE A 226 -11.02 0.05 -6.66
CA ILE A 226 -10.38 -1.07 -5.95
C ILE A 226 -11.24 -2.33 -6.03
N GLY A 227 -12.55 -2.21 -5.76
CA GLY A 227 -13.48 -3.33 -5.82
C GLY A 227 -13.43 -4.04 -7.19
N LYS A 228 -13.53 -3.29 -8.28
CA LYS A 228 -13.39 -3.84 -9.64
C LYS A 228 -12.03 -4.52 -9.86
N PHE A 229 -10.95 -3.89 -9.43
CA PHE A 229 -9.60 -4.45 -9.60
C PHE A 229 -9.39 -5.74 -8.80
N LEU A 230 -9.99 -5.89 -7.62
CA LEU A 230 -9.82 -7.07 -6.79
C LEU A 230 -10.70 -8.25 -7.22
N THR A 231 -11.82 -8.00 -7.90
CA THR A 231 -12.80 -9.03 -8.29
C THR A 231 -12.68 -9.50 -9.73
N HIS A 232 -12.01 -8.74 -10.60
CA HIS A 232 -11.75 -9.06 -12.02
C HIS A 232 -10.26 -9.21 -12.31
#